data_233c9671f22b4ff334bf79303b50cf96
#
_entry.id   233c9671f22b4ff334bf79303b50cf96
#
_cell.length_a   1.000
_cell.length_b   1.000
_cell.length_c   1.000
_cell.angle_alpha   90.00
_cell.angle_beta   90.00
_cell.angle_gamma   90.00
#
_symmetry.space_group_name_H-M   'P 1'
#
loop_
_entity.id
_entity.type
_entity.pdbx_description
1 polymer ?
#
loop_
_entity_poly.entity_id
_entity_poly.type
_entity_poly.pdbx_seq_one_letter_code
_entity_poly.pdbx_strand_id
1 'polypeptide(L)'
;MNNMPEPRRGRDDQQDRRDQGNIVSTISHFVDDNLTFVRNISTVLAATGIVVIVRSLKLTTRFRAASEIPARFIERNVSLRGRVRSVSDRGVEVEHVPVYLPVLSPLLSKVKGVDSSSILVHLAGVELTPEGRVWLQENLAPAQTVWLKLISREDDMLHCLVRRSQGSVWGRCVNEELLWLGLARTTPVVGVRTDSRIYWHLHKRLHRAEVKAERKGRGLWQRDSTWERVSRAILDSSVIRMMRRIFQKTG
;
A
#
# COMPACT_ATOMS: atom_id res chain seq x y z
N MET A 1 32.61 77.37 -14.30
CA MET A 1 31.36 77.43 -13.54
C MET A 1 30.38 76.51 -14.24
N ASN A 2 30.34 75.25 -13.79
CA ASN A 2 29.44 74.23 -14.34
C ASN A 2 28.42 73.91 -13.26
N ASN A 3 27.18 74.31 -13.46
CA ASN A 3 26.03 73.87 -12.67
C ASN A 3 25.49 72.54 -13.27
N MET A 4 25.68 71.48 -12.53
CA MET A 4 25.09 70.18 -12.83
C MET A 4 23.75 70.05 -12.06
N PRO A 5 22.62 69.70 -12.68
CA PRO A 5 21.36 69.50 -11.96
C PRO A 5 21.36 68.17 -11.27
N GLU A 6 20.96 68.12 -9.98
CA GLU A 6 20.71 66.95 -9.17
C GLU A 6 19.56 66.09 -9.71
N PRO A 7 19.64 64.76 -9.65
CA PRO A 7 18.55 63.89 -10.08
C PRO A 7 17.44 63.83 -9.03
N ARG A 8 16.22 64.18 -9.45
CA ARG A 8 14.98 64.06 -8.68
C ARG A 8 14.59 62.57 -8.50
N ARG A 9 15.19 61.88 -7.55
CA ARG A 9 14.93 60.49 -7.22
C ARG A 9 14.17 60.25 -5.89
N GLY A 10 13.53 61.22 -5.33
CA GLY A 10 12.97 61.13 -3.99
C GLY A 10 11.44 61.26 -3.88
N ARG A 11 10.73 61.47 -4.99
CA ARG A 11 9.28 61.78 -4.92
C ARG A 11 8.38 60.58 -5.29
N ASP A 12 8.81 59.71 -6.16
CA ASP A 12 8.03 58.57 -6.64
C ASP A 12 7.96 57.42 -5.59
N ASP A 13 9.04 57.18 -4.84
CA ASP A 13 9.09 56.15 -3.80
C ASP A 13 8.23 56.51 -2.56
N GLN A 14 7.97 57.77 -2.31
CA GLN A 14 7.08 58.21 -1.20
C GLN A 14 5.62 58.13 -1.56
N GLN A 15 5.27 58.27 -2.84
CA GLN A 15 3.90 58.23 -3.30
C GLN A 15 3.39 56.76 -3.31
N ASP A 16 4.23 55.85 -3.78
CA ASP A 16 3.92 54.40 -3.81
C ASP A 16 3.72 53.81 -2.39
N ARG A 17 4.50 54.25 -1.40
CA ARG A 17 4.33 53.88 0.01
C ARG A 17 3.04 54.43 0.65
N ARG A 18 2.57 55.62 0.21
CA ARG A 18 1.31 56.19 0.70
C ARG A 18 0.10 55.46 0.16
N ASP A 19 0.16 55.05 -1.11
CA ASP A 19 -0.94 54.34 -1.75
C ASP A 19 -1.06 52.92 -1.21
N GLN A 20 0.04 52.20 -0.94
CA GLN A 20 0.01 50.90 -0.27
C GLN A 20 -0.50 50.98 1.17
N GLY A 21 -0.13 52.02 1.92
CA GLY A 21 -0.64 52.26 3.28
C GLY A 21 -2.18 52.49 3.30
N ASN A 22 -2.70 53.15 2.26
CA ASN A 22 -4.12 53.46 2.16
C ASN A 22 -4.98 52.21 1.80
N ILE A 23 -4.44 51.33 0.94
CA ILE A 23 -5.14 50.07 0.58
C ILE A 23 -5.19 49.14 1.77
N VAL A 24 -4.10 48.98 2.51
CA VAL A 24 -4.05 48.09 3.70
C VAL A 24 -4.96 48.60 4.81
N SER A 25 -5.00 49.91 5.07
CA SER A 25 -5.89 50.49 6.06
C SER A 25 -7.36 50.40 5.67
N THR A 26 -7.70 50.54 4.38
CA THR A 26 -9.05 50.37 3.87
C THR A 26 -9.52 48.92 3.98
N ILE A 27 -8.64 47.94 3.66
CA ILE A 27 -8.96 46.53 3.81
C ILE A 27 -9.13 46.15 5.29
N SER A 28 -8.26 46.65 6.19
CA SER A 28 -8.36 46.33 7.62
C SER A 28 -9.64 46.90 8.22
N HIS A 29 -10.02 48.13 7.88
CA HIS A 29 -11.30 48.72 8.32
C HIS A 29 -12.50 47.92 7.81
N PHE A 30 -12.49 47.53 6.54
CA PHE A 30 -13.58 46.70 5.99
C PHE A 30 -13.66 45.33 6.69
N VAL A 31 -12.56 44.73 7.00
CA VAL A 31 -12.47 43.42 7.71
C VAL A 31 -12.98 43.58 9.15
N ASP A 32 -12.60 44.66 9.84
CA ASP A 32 -12.98 44.91 11.23
C ASP A 32 -14.49 45.23 11.35
N ASP A 33 -15.05 46.00 10.41
CA ASP A 33 -16.47 46.34 10.38
C ASP A 33 -17.36 45.14 9.99
N ASN A 34 -16.81 44.16 9.27
CA ASN A 34 -17.52 42.99 8.76
C ASN A 34 -16.93 41.66 9.23
N LEU A 35 -16.39 41.60 10.43
CA LEU A 35 -15.73 40.38 11.00
C LEU A 35 -16.57 39.12 10.86
N THR A 36 -17.88 39.21 11.13
CA THR A 36 -18.80 38.08 10.99
C THR A 36 -18.93 37.62 9.54
N PHE A 37 -19.01 38.56 8.61
CA PHE A 37 -19.10 38.27 7.18
C PHE A 37 -17.82 37.65 6.63
N VAL A 38 -16.66 38.20 6.96
CA VAL A 38 -15.33 37.69 6.58
C VAL A 38 -15.09 36.28 7.15
N ARG A 39 -15.45 36.06 8.41
CA ARG A 39 -15.39 34.76 9.04
C ARG A 39 -16.26 33.71 8.33
N ASN A 40 -17.50 34.09 8.00
CA ASN A 40 -18.42 33.18 7.32
C ASN A 40 -17.96 32.84 5.90
N ILE A 41 -17.47 33.82 5.13
CA ILE A 41 -16.90 33.59 3.79
C ILE A 41 -15.66 32.67 3.90
N SER A 42 -14.75 32.96 4.83
CA SER A 42 -13.54 32.11 5.03
C SER A 42 -13.91 30.67 5.38
N THR A 43 -14.93 30.47 6.22
CA THR A 43 -15.41 29.15 6.59
C THR A 43 -16.03 28.42 5.39
N VAL A 44 -16.84 29.11 4.58
CA VAL A 44 -17.44 28.54 3.37
C VAL A 44 -16.36 28.17 2.35
N LEU A 45 -15.38 29.04 2.12
CA LEU A 45 -14.26 28.77 1.20
C LEU A 45 -13.42 27.58 1.67
N ALA A 46 -13.12 27.49 2.98
CA ALA A 46 -12.42 26.35 3.54
C ALA A 46 -13.20 25.04 3.39
N ALA A 47 -14.50 25.05 3.70
CA ALA A 47 -15.38 23.90 3.52
C ALA A 47 -15.45 23.47 2.05
N THR A 48 -15.63 24.42 1.13
CA THR A 48 -15.66 24.17 -0.32
C THR A 48 -14.33 23.59 -0.80
N GLY A 49 -13.20 24.15 -0.36
CA GLY A 49 -11.87 23.63 -0.67
C GLY A 49 -11.70 22.18 -0.22
N ILE A 50 -12.14 21.84 0.98
CA ILE A 50 -12.09 20.45 1.49
C ILE A 50 -12.95 19.53 0.61
N VAL A 51 -14.16 19.93 0.26
CA VAL A 51 -15.05 19.13 -0.61
C VAL A 51 -14.42 18.89 -1.98
N VAL A 52 -13.84 19.92 -2.59
CA VAL A 52 -13.16 19.81 -3.89
C VAL A 52 -11.97 18.84 -3.80
N ILE A 53 -11.15 18.94 -2.74
CA ILE A 53 -10.00 18.04 -2.51
C ILE A 53 -10.48 16.59 -2.35
N VAL A 54 -11.47 16.34 -1.51
CA VAL A 54 -12.02 15.00 -1.26
C VAL A 54 -12.56 14.37 -2.56
N ARG A 55 -13.30 15.14 -3.36
CA ARG A 55 -13.78 14.67 -4.68
C ARG A 55 -12.66 14.43 -5.67
N SER A 56 -11.69 15.33 -5.74
CA SER A 56 -10.53 15.20 -6.65
C SER A 56 -9.67 13.97 -6.32
N LEU A 57 -9.50 13.66 -5.05
CA LEU A 57 -8.73 12.51 -4.59
C LEU A 57 -9.51 11.19 -4.64
N LYS A 58 -10.79 11.19 -5.00
CA LYS A 58 -11.66 10.00 -5.02
C LYS A 58 -11.61 9.17 -3.73
N LEU A 59 -11.37 9.80 -2.58
CA LEU A 59 -11.22 9.14 -1.28
C LEU A 59 -12.50 8.39 -0.85
N THR A 60 -13.67 8.88 -1.26
CA THR A 60 -14.98 8.29 -0.95
C THR A 60 -15.49 7.34 -2.04
N THR A 61 -14.75 7.21 -3.15
CA THR A 61 -15.16 6.34 -4.26
C THR A 61 -14.82 4.90 -3.93
N ARG A 62 -15.79 4.00 -4.05
CA ARG A 62 -15.58 2.57 -3.96
C ARG A 62 -15.15 2.04 -5.32
N PHE A 63 -14.02 1.37 -5.38
CA PHE A 63 -13.54 0.69 -6.59
C PHE A 63 -14.05 -0.73 -6.60
N ARG A 64 -14.59 -1.18 -7.74
CA ARG A 64 -15.17 -2.51 -7.94
C ARG A 64 -14.24 -3.45 -8.69
N ALA A 65 -13.38 -2.89 -9.53
CA ALA A 65 -12.40 -3.61 -10.32
C ALA A 65 -11.04 -2.91 -10.27
N ALA A 66 -9.98 -3.63 -10.58
CA ALA A 66 -8.64 -3.07 -10.63
C ALA A 66 -8.51 -1.98 -11.70
N SER A 67 -9.26 -2.09 -12.81
CA SER A 67 -9.32 -1.13 -13.90
C SER A 67 -9.88 0.24 -13.50
N GLU A 68 -10.78 0.29 -12.52
CA GLU A 68 -11.37 1.54 -12.02
C GLU A 68 -10.40 2.40 -11.21
N ILE A 69 -9.30 1.80 -10.73
CA ILE A 69 -8.31 2.51 -9.91
C ILE A 69 -7.47 3.42 -10.81
N PRO A 70 -7.44 4.74 -10.56
CA PRO A 70 -6.67 5.67 -11.37
C PRO A 70 -5.17 5.32 -11.39
N ALA A 71 -4.52 5.41 -12.55
CA ALA A 71 -3.08 5.13 -12.69
C ALA A 71 -2.22 5.94 -11.71
N ARG A 72 -2.58 7.19 -11.45
CA ARG A 72 -1.91 8.06 -10.46
C ARG A 72 -1.85 7.47 -9.04
N PHE A 73 -2.79 6.59 -8.65
CA PHE A 73 -2.77 5.94 -7.33
C PHE A 73 -1.70 4.86 -7.29
N ILE A 74 -1.50 4.16 -8.40
CA ILE A 74 -0.45 3.15 -8.56
C ILE A 74 0.92 3.82 -8.60
N GLU A 75 1.08 4.86 -9.43
CA GLU A 75 2.33 5.63 -9.56
C GLU A 75 2.78 6.23 -8.22
N ARG A 76 1.85 6.70 -7.41
CA ARG A 76 2.11 7.25 -6.08
C ARG A 76 2.14 6.20 -4.97
N ASN A 77 1.98 4.91 -5.30
CA ASN A 77 1.94 3.82 -4.34
C ASN A 77 0.96 4.07 -3.19
N VAL A 78 -0.24 4.52 -3.51
CA VAL A 78 -1.28 4.82 -2.52
C VAL A 78 -1.67 3.54 -1.79
N SER A 79 -1.97 3.68 -0.50
CA SER A 79 -2.48 2.57 0.31
C SER A 79 -4.00 2.64 0.36
N LEU A 80 -4.66 1.57 -0.08
CA LEU A 80 -6.11 1.41 -0.04
C LEU A 80 -6.48 0.51 1.14
N ARG A 81 -7.61 0.82 1.77
CA ARG A 81 -8.20 -0.05 2.79
C ARG A 81 -9.13 -1.04 2.13
N GLY A 82 -9.00 -2.32 2.48
CA GLY A 82 -9.86 -3.37 1.96
C GLY A 82 -10.31 -4.32 3.04
N ARG A 83 -11.35 -5.10 2.72
CA ARG A 83 -11.83 -6.22 3.52
C ARG A 83 -11.62 -7.49 2.73
N VAL A 84 -10.94 -8.47 3.31
CA VAL A 84 -10.72 -9.77 2.68
C VAL A 84 -12.07 -10.47 2.50
N ARG A 85 -12.32 -10.96 1.30
CA ARG A 85 -13.50 -11.75 0.95
C ARG A 85 -13.17 -13.23 0.93
N SER A 86 -12.18 -13.59 0.15
CA SER A 86 -11.68 -14.95 0.00
C SER A 86 -10.20 -14.96 -0.39
N VAL A 87 -9.56 -16.09 -0.18
CA VAL A 87 -8.22 -16.38 -0.67
C VAL A 87 -8.32 -17.57 -1.60
N SER A 88 -8.03 -17.35 -2.88
CA SER A 88 -8.09 -18.35 -3.95
C SER A 88 -6.70 -18.66 -4.51
N ASP A 89 -6.59 -19.64 -5.38
CA ASP A 89 -5.33 -19.96 -6.07
C ASP A 89 -4.83 -18.82 -6.96
N ARG A 90 -5.75 -17.97 -7.43
CA ARG A 90 -5.43 -16.79 -8.25
C ARG A 90 -4.97 -15.58 -7.45
N GLY A 91 -5.14 -15.59 -6.11
CA GLY A 91 -4.79 -14.48 -5.25
C GLY A 91 -5.81 -14.21 -4.15
N VAL A 92 -5.72 -13.05 -3.53
CA VAL A 92 -6.61 -12.59 -2.47
C VAL A 92 -7.70 -11.71 -3.07
N GLU A 93 -8.94 -12.09 -2.88
CA GLU A 93 -10.10 -11.27 -3.24
C GLU A 93 -10.39 -10.27 -2.12
N VAL A 94 -10.37 -9.00 -2.46
CA VAL A 94 -10.53 -7.91 -1.49
C VAL A 94 -11.62 -6.95 -1.95
N GLU A 95 -12.54 -6.66 -1.07
CA GLU A 95 -13.53 -5.62 -1.25
C GLU A 95 -12.95 -4.27 -0.80
N HIS A 96 -12.89 -3.28 -1.68
CA HIS A 96 -12.40 -1.96 -1.33
C HIS A 96 -13.35 -1.24 -0.37
N VAL A 97 -12.81 -0.78 0.76
CA VAL A 97 -13.55 0.00 1.75
C VAL A 97 -13.09 1.46 1.65
N PRO A 98 -13.91 2.35 1.11
CA PRO A 98 -13.56 3.76 1.02
C PRO A 98 -13.40 4.39 2.40
N VAL A 99 -12.68 5.50 2.46
CA VAL A 99 -12.56 6.28 3.71
C VAL A 99 -13.91 6.92 4.00
N TYR A 100 -14.48 6.57 5.16
CA TYR A 100 -15.74 7.16 5.61
C TYR A 100 -15.44 8.45 6.38
N LEU A 101 -15.96 9.56 5.87
CA LEU A 101 -15.90 10.87 6.51
C LEU A 101 -17.29 11.17 7.08
N PRO A 102 -17.47 11.17 8.42
CA PRO A 102 -18.82 11.18 9.03
C PRO A 102 -19.68 12.37 8.60
N VAL A 103 -19.07 13.52 8.34
CA VAL A 103 -19.78 14.74 7.93
C VAL A 103 -20.01 14.81 6.42
N LEU A 104 -19.04 14.34 5.61
CA LEU A 104 -19.03 14.51 4.16
C LEU A 104 -19.55 13.27 3.40
N SER A 105 -19.45 12.09 3.99
CA SER A 105 -19.90 10.85 3.34
C SER A 105 -21.38 10.85 2.97
N PRO A 106 -22.33 11.32 3.80
CA PRO A 106 -23.74 11.37 3.42
C PRO A 106 -24.01 12.26 2.19
N LEU A 107 -23.23 13.34 2.03
CA LEU A 107 -23.33 14.26 0.91
C LEU A 107 -22.66 13.77 -0.38
N LEU A 108 -21.62 12.93 -0.24
CA LEU A 108 -20.77 12.50 -1.35
C LEU A 108 -21.03 11.06 -1.80
N SER A 109 -21.60 10.21 -0.94
CA SER A 109 -21.85 8.80 -1.25
C SER A 109 -23.18 8.62 -1.97
N LYS A 110 -23.14 8.42 -3.27
CA LYS A 110 -24.30 7.94 -4.07
C LYS A 110 -24.52 6.43 -4.02
N VAL A 111 -23.88 5.71 -3.10
CA VAL A 111 -23.86 4.26 -3.14
C VAL A 111 -24.95 3.65 -2.25
N LYS A 112 -26.12 3.48 -2.81
CA LYS A 112 -27.10 2.45 -2.43
C LYS A 112 -26.88 1.26 -3.38
N GLY A 113 -26.16 0.24 -2.94
CA GLY A 113 -25.99 -1.01 -3.69
C GLY A 113 -25.08 -1.95 -2.94
N VAL A 114 -25.63 -3.12 -2.53
CA VAL A 114 -24.86 -4.25 -2.01
C VAL A 114 -24.26 -4.98 -3.21
N ASP A 115 -23.42 -4.31 -3.98
CA ASP A 115 -22.65 -4.97 -5.04
C ASP A 115 -21.41 -5.59 -4.43
N SER A 116 -21.41 -6.90 -4.42
CA SER A 116 -20.36 -7.76 -3.93
C SER A 116 -19.13 -7.85 -4.86
N SER A 117 -18.74 -6.74 -5.48
CA SER A 117 -17.56 -6.73 -6.35
C SER A 117 -16.28 -6.83 -5.52
N SER A 118 -15.42 -7.76 -5.86
CA SER A 118 -14.10 -7.95 -5.27
C SER A 118 -13.00 -7.64 -6.29
N ILE A 119 -11.91 -7.09 -5.80
CA ILE A 119 -10.70 -6.82 -6.57
C ILE A 119 -9.73 -7.97 -6.32
N LEU A 120 -9.19 -8.54 -7.38
CA LEU A 120 -8.16 -9.58 -7.28
C LEU A 120 -6.80 -8.94 -6.98
N VAL A 121 -6.19 -9.37 -5.90
CA VAL A 121 -4.92 -8.85 -5.39
C VAL A 121 -3.88 -9.95 -5.34
N HIS A 122 -2.75 -9.72 -6.00
CA HIS A 122 -1.56 -10.54 -5.93
C HIS A 122 -0.53 -9.92 -4.97
N LEU A 123 0.22 -10.76 -4.30
CA LEU A 123 1.31 -10.32 -3.42
C LEU A 123 2.51 -9.90 -4.29
N ALA A 124 2.80 -8.61 -4.33
CA ALA A 124 3.90 -8.07 -5.14
C ALA A 124 5.25 -8.67 -4.74
N GLY A 125 6.01 -9.16 -5.72
CA GLY A 125 7.36 -9.68 -5.54
C GLY A 125 7.47 -10.97 -4.74
N VAL A 126 6.37 -11.76 -4.66
CA VAL A 126 6.31 -12.99 -3.85
C VAL A 126 5.60 -14.10 -4.62
N GLU A 127 6.23 -15.25 -4.72
CA GLU A 127 5.68 -16.48 -5.24
C GLU A 127 5.40 -17.44 -4.09
N LEU A 128 4.14 -17.83 -3.92
CA LEU A 128 3.69 -18.67 -2.81
C LEU A 128 3.94 -20.16 -3.09
N THR A 129 4.38 -20.87 -2.05
CA THR A 129 4.33 -22.33 -2.04
C THR A 129 2.91 -22.83 -1.77
N PRO A 130 2.61 -24.13 -1.97
CA PRO A 130 1.35 -24.71 -1.55
C PRO A 130 1.05 -24.46 -0.06
N GLU A 131 2.05 -24.65 0.81
CA GLU A 131 1.93 -24.41 2.25
C GLU A 131 1.72 -22.91 2.55
N GLY A 132 2.36 -22.04 1.76
CA GLY A 132 2.18 -20.59 1.85
C GLY A 132 0.76 -20.15 1.53
N ARG A 133 0.08 -20.85 0.60
CA ARG A 133 -1.33 -20.60 0.29
C ARG A 133 -2.25 -21.02 1.43
N VAL A 134 -2.01 -22.20 2.01
CA VAL A 134 -2.75 -22.67 3.18
C VAL A 134 -2.60 -21.68 4.34
N TRP A 135 -1.36 -21.30 4.63
CA TRP A 135 -1.07 -20.29 5.66
C TRP A 135 -1.81 -18.96 5.40
N LEU A 136 -1.84 -18.53 4.13
CA LEU A 136 -2.52 -17.29 3.75
C LEU A 136 -4.03 -17.38 3.98
N GLN A 137 -4.65 -18.53 3.67
CA GLN A 137 -6.07 -18.81 3.92
C GLN A 137 -6.41 -18.82 5.41
N GLU A 138 -5.54 -19.39 6.24
CA GLU A 138 -5.71 -19.44 7.70
C GLU A 138 -5.51 -18.07 8.37
N ASN A 139 -4.56 -17.26 7.86
CA ASN A 139 -4.14 -16.01 8.49
C ASN A 139 -4.80 -14.75 7.92
N LEU A 140 -5.47 -14.85 6.77
CA LEU A 140 -6.32 -13.79 6.20
C LEU A 140 -7.78 -14.23 6.24
N ALA A 141 -8.38 -14.17 7.42
CA ALA A 141 -9.76 -14.55 7.61
C ALA A 141 -10.73 -13.66 6.78
N PRO A 142 -11.85 -14.22 6.31
CA PRO A 142 -12.92 -13.44 5.69
C PRO A 142 -13.36 -12.30 6.60
N ALA A 143 -13.73 -11.18 6.01
CA ALA A 143 -14.09 -9.92 6.66
C ALA A 143 -12.93 -9.19 7.39
N GLN A 144 -11.74 -9.73 7.43
CA GLN A 144 -10.57 -9.05 8.02
C GLN A 144 -10.20 -7.80 7.21
N THR A 145 -9.91 -6.71 7.92
CA THR A 145 -9.45 -5.47 7.29
C THR A 145 -7.95 -5.56 6.97
N VAL A 146 -7.61 -5.20 5.75
CA VAL A 146 -6.23 -5.14 5.25
C VAL A 146 -5.94 -3.80 4.61
N TRP A 147 -4.66 -3.43 4.58
CA TRP A 147 -4.16 -2.29 3.83
C TRP A 147 -3.37 -2.79 2.63
N LEU A 148 -3.75 -2.32 1.46
CA LEU A 148 -3.16 -2.67 0.16
C LEU A 148 -2.32 -1.50 -0.32
N LYS A 149 -1.01 -1.58 -0.22
CA LYS A 149 -0.13 -0.61 -0.87
C LYS A 149 0.05 -1.01 -2.32
N LEU A 150 -0.48 -0.19 -3.22
CA LEU A 150 -0.44 -0.43 -4.66
C LEU A 150 0.99 -0.36 -5.18
N ILE A 151 1.42 -1.34 -5.95
CA ILE A 151 2.74 -1.37 -6.58
C ILE A 151 2.60 -1.32 -8.10
N SER A 152 1.80 -2.20 -8.68
CA SER A 152 1.51 -2.23 -10.12
C SER A 152 0.13 -2.81 -10.38
N ARG A 153 -0.32 -2.68 -11.63
CA ARG A 153 -1.53 -3.32 -12.14
C ARG A 153 -1.20 -3.97 -13.47
N GLU A 154 -1.64 -5.19 -13.62
CA GLU A 154 -1.56 -5.95 -14.84
C GLU A 154 -2.94 -6.51 -15.14
N ASP A 155 -3.49 -6.19 -16.29
CA ASP A 155 -4.89 -6.48 -16.66
C ASP A 155 -5.88 -6.05 -15.58
N ASP A 156 -6.63 -6.99 -15.01
CA ASP A 156 -7.60 -6.76 -13.93
C ASP A 156 -7.08 -7.22 -12.56
N MET A 157 -5.76 -7.39 -12.42
CA MET A 157 -5.10 -7.80 -11.17
C MET A 157 -4.24 -6.67 -10.61
N LEU A 158 -4.23 -6.55 -9.28
CA LEU A 158 -3.39 -5.60 -8.55
C LEU A 158 -2.25 -6.32 -7.86
N HIS A 159 -1.03 -5.89 -8.12
CA HIS A 159 0.15 -6.31 -7.35
C HIS A 159 0.37 -5.37 -6.17
N CYS A 160 0.21 -5.88 -4.95
CA CYS A 160 0.21 -5.08 -3.74
C CYS A 160 1.13 -5.63 -2.66
N LEU A 161 1.58 -4.73 -1.77
CA LEU A 161 2.02 -5.13 -0.43
C LEU A 161 0.80 -5.12 0.48
N VAL A 162 0.51 -6.28 1.03
CA VAL A 162 -0.64 -6.48 1.93
C VAL A 162 -0.19 -6.35 3.38
N ARG A 163 -0.90 -5.53 4.16
CA ARG A 163 -0.68 -5.40 5.61
C ARG A 163 -1.95 -5.72 6.35
N ARG A 164 -1.88 -6.56 7.36
CA ARG A 164 -3.01 -6.83 8.25
C ARG A 164 -3.24 -5.62 9.15
N SER A 165 -4.50 -5.27 9.38
CA SER A 165 -4.89 -4.28 10.38
C SER A 165 -5.11 -5.01 11.71
N GLN A 166 -4.24 -4.80 12.67
CA GLN A 166 -4.40 -5.30 14.04
C GLN A 166 -4.65 -4.12 14.98
N GLY A 167 -5.91 -3.80 15.22
CA GLY A 167 -6.29 -2.68 16.08
C GLY A 167 -5.77 -1.33 15.57
N SER A 168 -5.16 -0.54 16.46
CA SER A 168 -4.61 0.80 16.16
C SER A 168 -3.20 0.77 15.55
N VAL A 169 -2.53 -0.37 15.50
CA VAL A 169 -1.14 -0.49 15.04
C VAL A 169 -1.10 -1.08 13.65
N TRP A 170 -0.24 -0.53 12.79
CA TRP A 170 0.04 -1.05 11.46
C TRP A 170 0.65 -2.44 11.58
N GLY A 171 -0.12 -3.46 11.22
CA GLY A 171 0.29 -4.85 11.28
C GLY A 171 1.48 -5.16 10.36
N ARG A 172 2.03 -6.37 10.54
CA ARG A 172 3.14 -6.86 9.72
C ARG A 172 2.74 -6.95 8.25
N CYS A 173 3.71 -6.75 7.36
CA CYS A 173 3.55 -6.95 5.93
C CYS A 173 3.48 -8.45 5.64
N VAL A 174 2.37 -8.92 5.11
CA VAL A 174 2.11 -10.34 4.80
C VAL A 174 3.15 -10.88 3.80
N ASN A 175 3.50 -10.08 2.78
CA ASN A 175 4.54 -10.44 1.82
C ASN A 175 5.88 -10.79 2.48
N GLU A 176 6.30 -9.99 3.46
CA GLU A 176 7.55 -10.23 4.19
C GLU A 176 7.42 -11.38 5.19
N GLU A 177 6.26 -11.51 5.81
CA GLU A 177 6.00 -12.56 6.80
C GLU A 177 6.07 -13.95 6.17
N LEU A 178 5.48 -14.13 4.97
CA LEU A 178 5.55 -15.37 4.19
C LEU A 178 6.99 -15.73 3.81
N LEU A 179 7.75 -14.76 3.33
CA LEU A 179 9.17 -14.96 3.00
C LEU A 179 9.99 -15.31 4.26
N TRP A 180 9.75 -14.63 5.37
CA TRP A 180 10.45 -14.87 6.62
C TRP A 180 10.13 -16.23 7.26
N LEU A 181 8.92 -16.76 7.00
CA LEU A 181 8.51 -18.11 7.40
C LEU A 181 9.07 -19.19 6.44
N GLY A 182 9.60 -18.81 5.28
CA GLY A 182 10.03 -19.73 4.23
C GLY A 182 8.86 -20.39 3.50
N LEU A 183 7.71 -19.74 3.46
CA LEU A 183 6.48 -20.20 2.80
C LEU A 183 6.30 -19.58 1.40
N ALA A 184 7.28 -18.83 0.96
CA ALA A 184 7.31 -18.18 -0.35
C ALA A 184 8.75 -17.90 -0.80
N ARG A 185 8.92 -17.60 -2.09
CA ARG A 185 10.16 -17.13 -2.71
C ARG A 185 10.02 -15.72 -3.22
N THR A 186 11.11 -14.98 -3.27
CA THR A 186 11.13 -13.68 -3.95
C THR A 186 11.10 -13.87 -5.46
N THR A 187 10.28 -13.07 -6.14
CA THR A 187 10.16 -13.02 -7.59
C THR A 187 10.27 -11.57 -8.08
N PRO A 188 10.63 -11.33 -9.34
CA PRO A 188 10.58 -9.99 -9.89
C PRO A 188 9.20 -9.36 -9.73
N VAL A 189 9.18 -8.07 -9.43
CA VAL A 189 7.91 -7.34 -9.27
C VAL A 189 7.35 -7.01 -10.64
N VAL A 190 6.24 -7.63 -10.99
CA VAL A 190 5.56 -7.45 -12.28
C VAL A 190 5.09 -5.99 -12.45
N GLY A 191 5.22 -5.45 -13.67
CA GLY A 191 4.74 -4.11 -14.01
C GLY A 191 5.56 -2.95 -13.41
N VAL A 192 6.71 -3.22 -12.78
CA VAL A 192 7.63 -2.20 -12.26
C VAL A 192 8.98 -2.31 -12.98
N ARG A 193 9.48 -1.19 -13.48
CA ARG A 193 10.79 -1.13 -14.13
C ARG A 193 11.90 -1.50 -13.15
N THR A 194 12.78 -2.40 -13.58
CA THR A 194 13.89 -2.93 -12.76
C THR A 194 14.94 -1.86 -12.40
N ASP A 195 15.02 -0.78 -13.17
CA ASP A 195 15.90 0.38 -12.93
C ASP A 195 15.32 1.38 -11.93
N SER A 196 14.05 1.22 -11.54
CA SER A 196 13.38 2.16 -10.63
C SER A 196 13.86 2.01 -9.19
N ARG A 197 13.97 3.16 -8.49
CA ARG A 197 14.30 3.20 -7.07
C ARG A 197 13.31 2.40 -6.21
N ILE A 198 12.03 2.38 -6.60
CA ILE A 198 10.97 1.68 -5.90
C ILE A 198 11.20 0.17 -6.00
N TYR A 199 11.53 -0.34 -7.21
CA TYR A 199 11.85 -1.75 -7.43
C TYR A 199 12.99 -2.21 -6.51
N TRP A 200 14.11 -1.51 -6.52
CA TRP A 200 15.29 -1.86 -5.72
C TRP A 200 15.02 -1.82 -4.22
N HIS A 201 14.28 -0.82 -3.76
CA HIS A 201 13.92 -0.73 -2.34
C HIS A 201 13.01 -1.89 -1.91
N LEU A 202 12.02 -2.21 -2.72
CA LEU A 202 11.09 -3.31 -2.46
C LEU A 202 11.80 -4.66 -2.53
N HIS A 203 12.53 -4.92 -3.63
CA HIS A 203 13.26 -6.18 -3.83
C HIS A 203 14.27 -6.43 -2.70
N LYS A 204 15.08 -5.43 -2.36
CA LYS A 204 16.05 -5.53 -1.24
C LYS A 204 15.38 -5.87 0.09
N ARG A 205 14.19 -5.32 0.33
CA ARG A 205 13.41 -5.56 1.56
C ARG A 205 12.87 -6.98 1.61
N LEU A 206 12.27 -7.46 0.51
CA LEU A 206 11.74 -8.81 0.39
C LEU A 206 12.87 -9.86 0.45
N HIS A 207 13.93 -9.66 -0.33
CA HIS A 207 15.08 -10.56 -0.33
C HIS A 207 15.75 -10.68 1.04
N ARG A 208 15.83 -9.61 1.82
CA ARG A 208 16.32 -9.68 3.20
C ARG A 208 15.47 -10.59 4.09
N ALA A 209 14.15 -10.62 3.89
CA ALA A 209 13.27 -11.50 4.65
C ALA A 209 13.51 -12.96 4.26
N GLU A 210 13.66 -13.25 2.96
CA GLU A 210 13.99 -14.57 2.43
C GLU A 210 15.33 -15.08 2.93
N VAL A 211 16.42 -14.31 2.78
CA VAL A 211 17.77 -14.68 3.28
C VAL A 211 17.73 -14.97 4.79
N LYS A 212 16.90 -14.26 5.53
CA LYS A 212 16.76 -14.51 6.98
C LYS A 212 16.04 -15.83 7.27
N ALA A 213 15.08 -16.24 6.43
CA ALA A 213 14.43 -17.55 6.50
C ALA A 213 15.43 -18.67 6.13
N GLU A 214 16.18 -18.49 5.05
CA GLU A 214 17.22 -19.41 4.58
C GLU A 214 18.27 -19.67 5.67
N ARG A 215 18.84 -18.60 6.26
CA ARG A 215 19.81 -18.71 7.35
C ARG A 215 19.28 -19.44 8.58
N LYS A 216 17.96 -19.37 8.81
CA LYS A 216 17.31 -20.04 9.94
C LYS A 216 16.74 -21.42 9.58
N GLY A 217 16.89 -21.87 8.34
CA GLY A 217 16.36 -23.16 7.86
C GLY A 217 14.86 -23.28 8.02
N ARG A 218 14.07 -22.26 7.62
CA ARG A 218 12.63 -22.24 7.79
C ARG A 218 11.89 -22.65 6.53
N GLY A 219 10.80 -23.37 6.67
CA GLY A 219 9.91 -23.77 5.58
C GLY A 219 10.69 -24.40 4.42
N LEU A 220 10.64 -23.82 3.22
CA LEU A 220 11.38 -24.25 2.01
C LEU A 220 12.89 -24.46 2.22
N TRP A 221 13.45 -23.76 3.19
CA TRP A 221 14.88 -23.77 3.49
C TRP A 221 15.24 -24.74 4.61
N GLN A 222 14.26 -25.51 5.08
CA GLN A 222 14.49 -26.56 6.05
C GLN A 222 15.38 -27.61 5.39
N ARG A 223 16.65 -27.62 5.76
CA ARG A 223 17.55 -28.68 5.36
C ARG A 223 17.03 -29.96 5.98
N ASP A 224 16.80 -30.98 5.17
CA ASP A 224 16.56 -32.34 5.70
C ASP A 224 17.57 -32.58 6.82
N SER A 225 17.10 -32.86 8.01
CA SER A 225 17.95 -33.19 9.13
C SER A 225 18.98 -34.21 8.65
N THR A 226 20.25 -34.03 9.02
CA THR A 226 21.28 -35.02 8.69
C THR A 226 20.87 -36.42 9.11
N TRP A 227 20.06 -36.50 10.17
CA TRP A 227 19.44 -37.74 10.65
C TRP A 227 18.40 -38.31 9.67
N GLU A 228 17.56 -37.49 9.04
CA GLU A 228 16.59 -37.92 8.01
C GLU A 228 17.31 -38.39 6.72
N ARG A 229 18.42 -37.75 6.33
CA ARG A 229 19.25 -38.21 5.21
C ARG A 229 19.91 -39.54 5.54
N VAL A 230 20.45 -39.66 6.75
CA VAL A 230 21.07 -40.90 7.23
C VAL A 230 20.05 -42.03 7.35
N SER A 231 18.88 -41.78 7.91
CA SER A 231 17.80 -42.78 8.02
C SER A 231 17.26 -43.21 6.68
N ARG A 232 17.06 -42.29 5.71
CA ARG A 232 16.72 -42.64 4.31
C ARG A 232 17.84 -43.45 3.64
N ALA A 233 19.09 -43.08 3.81
CA ALA A 233 20.24 -43.80 3.27
C ALA A 233 20.39 -45.20 3.89
N ILE A 234 20.09 -45.35 5.18
CA ILE A 234 20.06 -46.64 5.87
C ILE A 234 18.89 -47.51 5.35
N LEU A 235 17.68 -46.94 5.20
CA LEU A 235 16.55 -47.67 4.69
C LEU A 235 16.68 -48.09 3.22
N ASP A 236 17.42 -47.31 2.43
CA ASP A 236 17.73 -47.59 1.01
C ASP A 236 18.97 -48.47 0.85
N SER A 237 19.71 -48.67 1.94
CA SER A 237 20.91 -49.46 1.88
C SER A 237 20.61 -50.93 1.52
N SER A 238 21.43 -51.47 0.62
CA SER A 238 21.36 -52.85 0.16
C SER A 238 21.39 -53.86 1.32
N VAL A 239 21.88 -53.47 2.50
CA VAL A 239 21.95 -54.29 3.71
C VAL A 239 20.54 -54.63 4.25
N ILE A 240 19.63 -53.66 4.32
CA ILE A 240 18.22 -53.91 4.76
C ILE A 240 17.48 -54.73 3.72
N ARG A 241 17.72 -54.50 2.42
CA ARG A 241 17.18 -55.34 1.34
C ARG A 241 17.69 -56.77 1.43
N MET A 242 18.96 -56.96 1.79
CA MET A 242 19.58 -58.28 1.98
C MET A 242 19.05 -58.98 3.24
N MET A 243 18.90 -58.31 4.36
CA MET A 243 18.27 -58.84 5.57
C MET A 243 16.82 -59.27 5.33
N ARG A 244 16.00 -58.45 4.66
CA ARG A 244 14.65 -58.85 4.29
C ARG A 244 14.59 -60.13 3.45
N ARG A 245 15.56 -60.32 2.51
CA ARG A 245 15.65 -61.56 1.71
C ARG A 245 16.03 -62.79 2.55
N ILE A 246 16.86 -62.59 3.56
CA ILE A 246 17.28 -63.68 4.47
C ILE A 246 16.09 -64.06 5.38
N PHE A 247 15.39 -63.11 5.95
CA PHE A 247 14.22 -63.41 6.81
C PHE A 247 13.00 -63.99 6.07
N GLN A 248 12.85 -63.71 4.77
CA GLN A 248 11.81 -64.30 3.95
C GLN A 248 12.11 -65.73 3.47
N LYS A 249 13.37 -66.19 3.62
CA LYS A 249 13.82 -67.53 3.18
C LYS A 249 13.83 -68.56 4.35
N THR A 250 13.66 -68.09 5.57
CA THR A 250 13.68 -68.92 6.79
C THR A 250 12.28 -69.09 7.46
N GLY A 251 11.21 -68.67 6.82
CA GLY A 251 9.80 -68.96 7.15
C GLY A 251 9.18 -69.63 5.92
#